data_12bea5f2d65abb8c25785fda3cbb4e27
#
_entry.id   12bea5f2d65abb8c25785fda3cbb4e27
#
_cell.length_a   1.000
_cell.length_b   1.000
_cell.length_c   1.000
_cell.angle_alpha   90.00
_cell.angle_beta   90.00
_cell.angle_gamma   90.00
#
_symmetry.space_group_name_H-M   'P 1'
#
loop_
_entity.id
_entity.type
_entity.pdbx_description
1 polymer ?
#
loop_
_entity_poly.entity_id
_entity_poly.type
_entity_poly.pdbx_seq_one_letter_code
_entity_poly.pdbx_strand_id
1 'polypeptide(L)'
;MQLLCIGDVALADESVVRQVWKAPQGIIPGDEVRILLNWELPIGDTINPTPRSSGPRLLAYPDSPRVMRRWSPGFASLATNHILDAGEEGLVNTIGSLNRAGFTIVGAGRTREEITRPLFWETVEGRLAVVNWVFPETHPEWLSVPGPNCWPGLEEANRTIQELKRNSDWVLIVVHWSDELFSYPRPEDRAIARELAQMGADLVVGHHPHVVRGMEIIGCCPVFYSLGNFYFSDIADGRGGWINREAPRNREGLGVQISFQRGQKPKYRILSFWRTGKEGILDPLGRAARRMESVSRPLRGFQNSRYVEWHTVQHAHFDRWGYRWHFGLWQLGRCGLIRHALRLLHYRQNSGL
;
A
#
# COMPACT_ATOMS: atom_id res chain seq x y z
N MET A 1 -8.43 -21.75 6.49
CA MET A 1 -7.34 -20.93 5.88
C MET A 1 -7.45 -19.49 6.40
N GLN A 2 -6.35 -18.88 6.88
CA GLN A 2 -6.37 -17.51 7.37
C GLN A 2 -5.24 -16.67 6.74
N LEU A 3 -5.59 -15.49 6.21
CA LEU A 3 -4.69 -14.52 5.60
C LEU A 3 -4.77 -13.19 6.34
N LEU A 4 -3.63 -12.58 6.66
CA LEU A 4 -3.54 -11.23 7.16
C LEU A 4 -2.94 -10.32 6.10
N CYS A 5 -3.75 -9.47 5.49
CA CYS A 5 -3.26 -8.41 4.61
C CYS A 5 -2.84 -7.20 5.47
N ILE A 6 -1.64 -6.69 5.25
CA ILE A 6 -1.11 -5.50 5.93
C ILE A 6 -0.73 -4.44 4.91
N GLY A 7 -0.65 -3.17 5.36
CA GLY A 7 -0.34 -2.03 4.51
C GLY A 7 1.09 -2.01 3.98
N ASP A 8 1.49 -0.84 3.46
CA ASP A 8 2.75 -0.64 2.74
C ASP A 8 3.96 -0.83 3.66
N VAL A 9 4.97 -1.56 3.16
CA VAL A 9 6.22 -1.87 3.83
C VAL A 9 7.38 -1.28 3.05
N ALA A 10 8.02 -0.25 3.62
CA ALA A 10 9.17 0.44 3.07
C ALA A 10 10.27 0.60 4.13
N LEU A 11 11.17 -0.36 4.20
CA LEU A 11 12.26 -0.43 5.18
C LEU A 11 13.55 0.12 4.57
N ALA A 12 13.74 1.43 4.59
CA ALA A 12 14.89 2.12 3.99
C ALA A 12 16.01 2.47 4.98
N ASP A 13 15.79 2.31 6.29
CA ASP A 13 16.72 2.72 7.34
C ASP A 13 17.40 1.50 7.99
N GLU A 14 18.73 1.44 7.94
CA GLU A 14 19.57 0.42 8.59
C GLU A 14 19.25 0.26 10.09
N SER A 15 18.98 1.36 10.77
CA SER A 15 18.71 1.33 12.21
C SER A 15 17.42 0.60 12.57
N VAL A 16 16.46 0.54 11.65
CA VAL A 16 15.21 -0.23 11.79
C VAL A 16 15.49 -1.71 11.63
N VAL A 17 16.38 -2.05 10.69
CA VAL A 17 16.74 -3.45 10.41
C VAL A 17 17.58 -4.04 11.54
N ARG A 18 18.42 -3.24 12.20
CA ARG A 18 19.24 -3.66 13.34
C ARG A 18 18.44 -3.78 14.63
N GLN A 19 17.38 -3.01 14.80
CA GLN A 19 16.49 -3.16 15.93
C GLN A 19 15.61 -4.40 15.74
N VAL A 20 15.65 -5.28 16.72
CA VAL A 20 14.80 -6.47 16.75
C VAL A 20 13.34 -6.01 16.77
N TRP A 21 12.72 -5.95 15.60
CA TRP A 21 11.28 -5.76 15.50
C TRP A 21 10.60 -6.82 16.34
N LYS A 22 10.11 -6.42 17.49
CA LYS A 22 9.20 -7.26 18.26
C LYS A 22 7.91 -7.22 17.47
N ALA A 23 7.62 -8.31 16.75
CA ALA A 23 6.26 -8.47 16.22
C ALA A 23 5.30 -8.21 17.38
N PRO A 24 4.27 -7.37 17.19
CA PRO A 24 3.35 -7.03 18.27
C PRO A 24 2.85 -8.33 18.91
N GLN A 25 3.05 -8.49 20.23
CA GLN A 25 2.58 -9.67 20.94
C GLN A 25 1.10 -9.87 20.65
N GLY A 26 0.71 -11.06 20.22
CA GLY A 26 -0.67 -11.41 19.87
C GLY A 26 -1.06 -11.23 18.41
N ILE A 27 -0.16 -10.80 17.51
CA ILE A 27 -0.40 -10.73 16.06
C ILE A 27 0.48 -11.68 15.28
N ILE A 28 1.52 -12.28 15.87
CA ILE A 28 2.17 -13.39 15.16
C ILE A 28 1.07 -14.45 15.05
N PRO A 29 0.56 -14.65 13.83
CA PRO A 29 -0.35 -15.75 13.62
C PRO A 29 0.40 -16.98 14.10
N GLY A 30 -0.26 -17.86 14.80
CA GLY A 30 0.20 -19.23 14.91
C GLY A 30 0.46 -19.74 13.47
N ASP A 31 1.13 -20.85 13.30
CA ASP A 31 1.56 -21.43 12.01
C ASP A 31 0.45 -21.52 10.94
N GLU A 32 -0.79 -21.23 11.30
CA GLU A 32 -1.98 -21.29 10.45
C GLU A 32 -2.31 -19.99 9.69
N VAL A 33 -1.71 -18.84 10.02
CA VAL A 33 -2.02 -17.55 9.37
C VAL A 33 -0.86 -17.14 8.46
N ARG A 34 -1.15 -16.94 7.17
CA ARG A 34 -0.19 -16.34 6.23
C ARG A 34 -0.35 -14.82 6.22
N ILE A 35 0.72 -14.12 5.89
CA ILE A 35 0.69 -12.67 5.72
C ILE A 35 0.83 -12.33 4.24
N LEU A 36 0.05 -11.35 3.79
CA LEU A 36 0.25 -10.67 2.51
C LEU A 36 0.61 -9.22 2.82
N LEU A 37 1.81 -8.82 2.41
CA LEU A 37 2.31 -7.45 2.57
C LEU A 37 2.54 -6.80 1.20
N ASN A 38 2.39 -5.49 1.12
CA ASN A 38 2.83 -4.72 -0.04
C ASN A 38 4.29 -4.30 0.18
N TRP A 39 5.21 -4.87 -0.59
CA TRP A 39 6.62 -4.54 -0.53
C TRP A 39 6.91 -3.39 -1.49
N GLU A 40 7.08 -2.20 -0.92
CA GLU A 40 7.07 -0.95 -1.70
C GLU A 40 8.36 -0.69 -2.47
N LEU A 41 9.52 -0.92 -1.85
CA LEU A 41 10.81 -0.46 -2.35
C LEU A 41 11.69 -1.60 -2.86
N PRO A 42 12.43 -1.40 -3.97
CA PRO A 42 13.42 -2.38 -4.44
C PRO A 42 14.65 -2.42 -3.53
N ILE A 43 15.32 -3.56 -3.52
CA ILE A 43 16.61 -3.77 -2.89
C ILE A 43 17.68 -3.62 -3.95
N GLY A 44 18.59 -2.66 -3.73
CA GLY A 44 19.69 -2.39 -4.64
C GLY A 44 20.74 -1.49 -3.99
N ASP A 45 21.93 -1.48 -4.54
CA ASP A 45 23.05 -0.67 -4.05
C ASP A 45 23.05 0.73 -4.67
N THR A 46 22.40 0.89 -5.82
CA THR A 46 22.38 2.14 -6.58
C THR A 46 20.97 2.47 -7.04
N ILE A 47 20.65 3.75 -7.04
CA ILE A 47 19.43 4.28 -7.63
C ILE A 47 19.58 4.30 -9.16
N ASN A 48 18.54 3.85 -9.88
CA ASN A 48 18.47 3.98 -11.32
C ASN A 48 18.63 5.47 -11.72
N PRO A 49 19.61 5.83 -12.56
CA PRO A 49 19.89 7.22 -12.93
C PRO A 49 18.81 7.86 -13.81
N THR A 50 17.95 7.07 -14.44
CA THR A 50 16.86 7.60 -15.28
C THR A 50 15.86 8.38 -14.40
N PRO A 51 15.57 9.65 -14.72
CA PRO A 51 14.61 10.42 -13.96
C PRO A 51 13.23 9.75 -13.95
N ARG A 52 12.54 9.77 -12.78
CA ARG A 52 11.12 9.38 -12.71
C ARG A 52 10.23 10.52 -13.19
N SER A 53 9.04 10.17 -13.66
CA SER A 53 8.00 11.14 -14.01
C SER A 53 7.43 11.87 -12.79
N SER A 54 7.45 11.24 -11.60
CA SER A 54 7.04 11.85 -10.34
C SER A 54 7.74 11.23 -9.13
N GLY A 55 7.95 12.03 -8.10
CA GLY A 55 8.51 11.61 -6.82
C GLY A 55 9.99 11.22 -6.85
N PRO A 56 10.59 11.01 -5.68
CA PRO A 56 11.97 10.54 -5.55
C PRO A 56 12.06 9.04 -5.84
N ARG A 57 13.25 8.58 -6.24
CA ARG A 57 13.59 7.16 -6.22
C ARG A 57 14.02 6.76 -4.82
N LEU A 58 13.54 5.60 -4.36
CA LEU A 58 13.75 5.10 -3.01
C LEU A 58 14.26 3.67 -3.05
N LEU A 59 15.10 3.30 -2.07
CA LEU A 59 15.63 1.95 -1.92
C LEU A 59 15.30 1.37 -0.56
N ALA A 60 15.00 0.08 -0.53
CA ALA A 60 14.97 -0.68 0.72
C ALA A 60 16.40 -0.99 1.19
N TYR A 61 16.62 -1.03 2.49
CA TYR A 61 17.86 -1.51 3.06
C TYR A 61 18.07 -2.99 2.71
N PRO A 62 19.28 -3.44 2.32
CA PRO A 62 19.51 -4.78 1.79
C PRO A 62 19.04 -5.94 2.70
N ASP A 63 19.20 -5.81 4.02
CA ASP A 63 18.77 -6.81 5.00
C ASP A 63 17.30 -6.73 5.39
N SER A 64 16.53 -5.81 4.80
CA SER A 64 15.12 -5.58 5.18
C SER A 64 14.20 -6.80 5.04
N PRO A 65 14.35 -7.71 4.05
CA PRO A 65 13.54 -8.94 4.01
C PRO A 65 13.78 -9.84 5.24
N ARG A 66 14.99 -9.82 5.80
CA ARG A 66 15.33 -10.59 6.99
C ARG A 66 14.55 -10.13 8.23
N VAL A 67 14.27 -8.84 8.33
CA VAL A 67 13.41 -8.30 9.40
C VAL A 67 12.00 -8.87 9.30
N MET A 68 11.47 -8.89 8.08
CA MET A 68 10.11 -9.37 7.80
C MET A 68 10.00 -10.91 7.83
N ARG A 69 11.12 -11.64 7.83
CA ARG A 69 11.13 -13.11 7.91
C ARG A 69 10.37 -13.68 9.11
N ARG A 70 10.27 -12.93 10.20
CA ARG A 70 9.49 -13.33 11.38
C ARG A 70 7.99 -13.43 11.12
N TRP A 71 7.54 -12.83 10.01
CA TRP A 71 6.16 -12.84 9.53
C TRP A 71 5.97 -13.84 8.39
N SER A 72 7.00 -14.65 8.12
CA SER A 72 7.04 -15.67 7.08
C SER A 72 6.76 -17.06 7.67
N PRO A 73 6.30 -18.00 6.83
CA PRO A 73 6.13 -17.89 5.40
C PRO A 73 4.90 -17.08 5.03
N GLY A 74 5.06 -16.15 4.09
CA GLY A 74 4.02 -15.22 3.65
C GLY A 74 4.11 -14.89 2.17
N PHE A 75 3.34 -13.88 1.78
CA PHE A 75 3.24 -13.39 0.41
C PHE A 75 3.66 -11.92 0.35
N ALA A 76 4.32 -11.53 -0.73
CA ALA A 76 4.69 -10.14 -1.00
C ALA A 76 4.15 -9.70 -2.35
N SER A 77 3.33 -8.64 -2.37
CA SER A 77 2.92 -7.97 -3.61
C SER A 77 3.98 -6.95 -4.02
N LEU A 78 4.41 -7.01 -5.28
CA LEU A 78 5.51 -6.22 -5.84
C LEU A 78 5.08 -5.31 -6.99
N ALA A 79 3.81 -5.31 -7.41
CA ALA A 79 3.34 -4.36 -8.41
C ALA A 79 3.17 -3.01 -7.75
N THR A 80 4.27 -2.26 -7.62
CA THR A 80 4.36 -0.91 -7.04
C THR A 80 5.01 0.05 -8.02
N ASN A 81 4.81 1.34 -7.82
CA ASN A 81 5.44 2.37 -8.62
C ASN A 81 6.95 2.52 -8.34
N HIS A 82 7.44 1.99 -7.21
CA HIS A 82 8.84 2.07 -6.81
C HIS A 82 9.70 0.88 -7.21
N ILE A 83 9.10 -0.23 -7.66
CA ILE A 83 9.82 -1.51 -7.80
C ILE A 83 11.03 -1.46 -8.76
N LEU A 84 11.07 -0.49 -9.69
CA LEU A 84 12.18 -0.25 -10.61
C LEU A 84 13.07 0.93 -10.20
N ASP A 85 12.97 1.46 -8.99
CA ASP A 85 13.82 2.56 -8.51
C ASP A 85 15.31 2.21 -8.48
N ALA A 86 15.66 0.92 -8.39
CA ALA A 86 17.00 0.38 -8.53
C ALA A 86 17.26 -0.26 -9.91
N GLY A 87 16.37 -0.02 -10.91
CA GLY A 87 16.44 -0.64 -12.22
C GLY A 87 16.07 -2.12 -12.21
N GLU A 88 16.30 -2.78 -13.34
CA GLU A 88 15.98 -4.21 -13.54
C GLU A 88 16.77 -5.12 -12.59
N GLU A 89 18.04 -4.82 -12.38
CA GLU A 89 18.88 -5.56 -11.44
C GLU A 89 18.35 -5.47 -10.01
N GLY A 90 17.92 -4.28 -9.58
CA GLY A 90 17.29 -4.08 -8.28
C GLY A 90 16.02 -4.90 -8.11
N LEU A 91 15.17 -4.99 -9.14
CA LEU A 91 13.99 -5.84 -9.12
C LEU A 91 14.39 -7.33 -8.95
N VAL A 92 15.34 -7.83 -9.73
CA VAL A 92 15.81 -9.21 -9.64
C VAL A 92 16.38 -9.51 -8.25
N ASN A 93 17.18 -8.60 -7.70
CA ASN A 93 17.72 -8.69 -6.35
C ASN A 93 16.62 -8.71 -5.28
N THR A 94 15.59 -7.91 -5.45
CA THR A 94 14.42 -7.87 -4.56
C THR A 94 13.69 -9.20 -4.55
N ILE A 95 13.35 -9.73 -5.73
CA ILE A 95 12.71 -11.04 -5.90
C ILE A 95 13.53 -12.13 -5.21
N GLY A 96 14.84 -12.18 -5.50
CA GLY A 96 15.75 -13.16 -4.92
C GLY A 96 15.84 -13.07 -3.40
N SER A 97 15.89 -11.85 -2.85
CA SER A 97 16.02 -11.62 -1.41
C SER A 97 14.74 -11.97 -0.64
N LEU A 98 13.57 -11.63 -1.19
CA LEU A 98 12.29 -12.01 -0.60
C LEU A 98 12.06 -13.53 -0.64
N ASN A 99 12.40 -14.19 -1.77
CA ASN A 99 12.32 -15.65 -1.87
C ASN A 99 13.25 -16.34 -0.86
N ARG A 100 14.50 -15.86 -0.68
CA ARG A 100 15.42 -16.39 0.36
C ARG A 100 14.90 -16.14 1.77
N ALA A 101 14.13 -15.08 1.99
CA ALA A 101 13.48 -14.81 3.27
C ALA A 101 12.22 -15.66 3.50
N GLY A 102 11.77 -16.45 2.52
CA GLY A 102 10.63 -17.36 2.62
C GLY A 102 9.31 -16.76 2.13
N PHE A 103 9.33 -15.63 1.42
CA PHE A 103 8.13 -15.05 0.80
C PHE A 103 7.92 -15.60 -0.60
N THR A 104 6.65 -15.89 -0.93
CA THR A 104 6.23 -16.06 -2.33
C THR A 104 5.76 -14.72 -2.87
N ILE A 105 6.26 -14.34 -4.04
CA ILE A 105 5.96 -13.04 -4.64
C ILE A 105 4.83 -13.09 -5.65
N VAL A 106 4.15 -11.95 -5.87
CA VAL A 106 3.15 -11.73 -6.91
C VAL A 106 3.24 -10.30 -7.44
N GLY A 107 2.96 -10.10 -8.73
CA GLY A 107 2.80 -8.77 -9.30
C GLY A 107 4.08 -8.14 -9.87
N ALA A 108 5.18 -8.87 -9.93
CA ALA A 108 6.37 -8.47 -10.68
C ALA A 108 7.18 -9.70 -11.10
N GLY A 109 8.02 -9.55 -12.11
CA GLY A 109 8.81 -10.67 -12.61
C GLY A 109 9.88 -10.26 -13.62
N ARG A 110 10.67 -11.23 -14.04
CA ARG A 110 11.76 -11.10 -15.03
C ARG A 110 11.28 -11.30 -16.46
N THR A 111 10.15 -11.99 -16.61
CA THR A 111 9.53 -12.28 -17.91
C THR A 111 8.05 -11.93 -17.86
N ARG A 112 7.42 -11.76 -19.02
CA ARG A 112 5.97 -11.50 -19.11
C ARG A 112 5.15 -12.55 -18.34
N GLU A 113 5.52 -13.82 -18.46
CA GLU A 113 4.86 -14.91 -17.77
C GLU A 113 5.00 -14.78 -16.24
N GLU A 114 6.20 -14.47 -15.74
CA GLU A 114 6.41 -14.25 -14.30
C GLU A 114 5.62 -13.02 -13.79
N ILE A 115 5.60 -11.93 -14.56
CA ILE A 115 4.90 -10.67 -14.22
C ILE A 115 3.41 -10.91 -14.03
N THR A 116 2.77 -11.64 -14.94
CA THR A 116 1.31 -11.84 -14.93
C THR A 116 0.87 -13.08 -14.14
N ARG A 117 1.82 -13.91 -13.68
CA ARG A 117 1.51 -15.15 -12.96
C ARG A 117 0.76 -14.85 -11.67
N PRO A 118 -0.46 -15.39 -11.50
CA PRO A 118 -1.16 -15.30 -10.23
C PRO A 118 -0.47 -16.17 -9.17
N LEU A 119 -0.58 -15.76 -7.91
CA LEU A 119 -0.20 -16.59 -6.78
C LEU A 119 -1.38 -17.49 -6.42
N PHE A 120 -1.12 -18.78 -6.23
CA PHE A 120 -2.07 -19.72 -5.69
C PHE A 120 -1.64 -20.18 -4.29
N TRP A 121 -2.57 -20.13 -3.35
CA TRP A 121 -2.40 -20.74 -2.04
C TRP A 121 -3.47 -21.78 -1.80
N GLU A 122 -3.02 -23.04 -1.67
CA GLU A 122 -3.87 -24.19 -1.52
C GLU A 122 -3.75 -24.77 -0.11
N THR A 123 -4.89 -25.13 0.47
CA THR A 123 -5.02 -25.79 1.77
C THR A 123 -6.21 -26.75 1.72
N VAL A 124 -6.43 -27.52 2.80
CA VAL A 124 -7.61 -28.37 2.94
C VAL A 124 -8.94 -27.59 2.86
N GLU A 125 -8.91 -26.30 3.20
CA GLU A 125 -10.08 -25.42 3.17
C GLU A 125 -10.46 -24.96 1.76
N GLY A 126 -9.54 -25.03 0.82
CA GLY A 126 -9.74 -24.62 -0.58
C GLY A 126 -8.51 -23.91 -1.15
N ARG A 127 -8.71 -23.30 -2.32
CA ARG A 127 -7.69 -22.62 -3.12
C ARG A 127 -8.00 -21.13 -3.25
N LEU A 128 -7.07 -20.30 -2.82
CA LEU A 128 -7.10 -18.85 -3.01
C LEU A 128 -6.18 -18.49 -4.19
N ALA A 129 -6.70 -17.70 -5.14
CA ALA A 129 -5.91 -17.03 -6.15
C ALA A 129 -5.70 -15.56 -5.78
N VAL A 130 -4.48 -15.05 -5.99
CA VAL A 130 -4.13 -13.64 -5.75
C VAL A 130 -3.53 -13.04 -7.00
N VAL A 131 -4.04 -11.89 -7.42
CA VAL A 131 -3.46 -11.05 -8.48
C VAL A 131 -3.10 -9.70 -7.89
N ASN A 132 -1.97 -9.14 -8.34
CA ASN A 132 -1.55 -7.81 -7.94
C ASN A 132 -1.28 -6.95 -9.18
N TRP A 133 -1.89 -5.75 -9.24
CA TRP A 133 -1.74 -4.78 -10.31
C TRP A 133 -1.33 -3.40 -9.79
N VAL A 134 -0.40 -2.74 -10.49
CA VAL A 134 -0.10 -1.32 -10.31
C VAL A 134 -0.77 -0.48 -11.38
N PHE A 135 -1.34 0.64 -10.99
CA PHE A 135 -2.15 1.50 -11.86
C PHE A 135 -1.35 2.68 -12.44
N PRO A 136 -1.70 3.16 -13.66
CA PRO A 136 -0.92 4.16 -14.38
C PRO A 136 -0.77 5.49 -13.66
N GLU A 137 -1.77 5.91 -12.90
CA GLU A 137 -1.72 7.18 -12.16
C GLU A 137 -0.68 7.21 -11.04
N THR A 138 -0.18 6.05 -10.59
CA THR A 138 0.93 5.98 -9.62
C THR A 138 2.30 6.14 -10.28
N HIS A 139 2.32 6.34 -11.60
CA HIS A 139 3.52 6.51 -12.42
C HIS A 139 4.55 5.37 -12.29
N PRO A 140 4.16 4.10 -12.43
CA PRO A 140 5.12 3.02 -12.52
C PRO A 140 5.97 3.17 -13.80
N GLU A 141 7.13 2.52 -13.84
CA GLU A 141 7.87 2.38 -15.08
C GLU A 141 7.15 1.36 -15.97
N TRP A 142 6.39 1.89 -16.91
CA TRP A 142 5.40 1.15 -17.69
C TRP A 142 6.07 0.29 -18.78
N LEU A 143 5.57 -0.91 -18.94
CA LEU A 143 6.02 -1.87 -19.97
C LEU A 143 7.46 -2.38 -19.85
N SER A 144 8.15 -2.17 -18.74
CA SER A 144 9.45 -2.79 -18.52
C SER A 144 9.33 -4.30 -18.37
N VAL A 145 10.27 -5.03 -18.96
CA VAL A 145 10.46 -6.47 -18.76
C VAL A 145 11.97 -6.70 -18.60
N PRO A 146 12.42 -6.98 -17.40
CA PRO A 146 11.74 -7.17 -16.09
C PRO A 146 10.92 -5.97 -15.62
N GLY A 147 9.84 -6.21 -14.88
CA GLY A 147 8.99 -5.12 -14.41
C GLY A 147 7.80 -5.54 -13.54
N PRO A 148 6.94 -4.55 -13.17
CA PRO A 148 5.72 -4.80 -12.43
C PRO A 148 4.56 -5.25 -13.33
N ASN A 149 3.56 -5.89 -12.72
CA ASN A 149 2.29 -6.23 -13.38
C ASN A 149 1.39 -4.99 -13.43
N CYS A 150 1.46 -4.28 -14.53
CA CYS A 150 0.68 -3.08 -14.76
C CYS A 150 -0.80 -3.41 -15.02
N TRP A 151 -1.70 -2.51 -14.64
CA TRP A 151 -3.13 -2.63 -14.88
C TRP A 151 -3.42 -2.91 -16.37
N PRO A 152 -4.04 -4.05 -16.71
CA PRO A 152 -4.18 -4.46 -18.11
C PRO A 152 -5.42 -3.87 -18.80
N GLY A 153 -6.24 -3.07 -18.09
CA GLY A 153 -7.56 -2.62 -18.53
C GLY A 153 -8.67 -3.60 -18.16
N LEU A 154 -9.92 -3.13 -18.26
CA LEU A 154 -11.10 -3.86 -17.78
C LEU A 154 -11.32 -5.19 -18.51
N GLU A 155 -11.10 -5.23 -19.82
CA GLU A 155 -11.36 -6.42 -20.62
C GLU A 155 -10.44 -7.57 -20.23
N GLU A 156 -9.13 -7.31 -20.12
CA GLU A 156 -8.14 -8.32 -19.75
C GLU A 156 -8.25 -8.69 -18.27
N ALA A 157 -8.55 -7.73 -17.40
CA ALA A 157 -8.85 -7.98 -15.98
C ALA A 157 -10.04 -8.94 -15.83
N ASN A 158 -11.11 -8.75 -16.62
CA ASN A 158 -12.24 -9.65 -16.63
C ASN A 158 -11.84 -11.06 -17.07
N ARG A 159 -11.09 -11.21 -18.18
CA ARG A 159 -10.59 -12.52 -18.63
C ARG A 159 -9.79 -13.21 -17.53
N THR A 160 -8.88 -12.51 -16.92
CA THR A 160 -8.05 -13.01 -15.81
C THR A 160 -8.90 -13.47 -14.63
N ILE A 161 -9.82 -12.62 -14.15
CA ILE A 161 -10.66 -12.96 -12.99
C ILE A 161 -11.57 -14.15 -13.29
N GLN A 162 -12.18 -14.20 -14.48
CA GLN A 162 -13.01 -15.35 -14.89
C GLN A 162 -12.22 -16.65 -14.95
N GLU A 163 -10.98 -16.61 -15.44
CA GLU A 163 -10.10 -17.79 -15.44
C GLU A 163 -9.77 -18.22 -14.00
N LEU A 164 -9.42 -17.28 -13.13
CA LEU A 164 -9.12 -17.57 -11.73
C LEU A 164 -10.33 -18.14 -10.99
N LYS A 165 -11.54 -17.62 -11.25
CA LYS A 165 -12.79 -18.15 -10.65
C LYS A 165 -13.10 -19.58 -11.07
N ARG A 166 -12.66 -20.02 -12.26
CA ARG A 166 -12.79 -21.43 -12.67
C ARG A 166 -11.82 -22.35 -11.96
N ASN A 167 -10.67 -21.82 -11.49
CA ASN A 167 -9.55 -22.58 -10.98
C ASN A 167 -9.30 -22.40 -9.47
N SER A 168 -10.13 -21.59 -8.77
CA SER A 168 -9.98 -21.32 -7.34
C SER A 168 -11.33 -21.08 -6.66
N ASP A 169 -11.37 -21.30 -5.35
CA ASP A 169 -12.56 -21.08 -4.54
C ASP A 169 -12.75 -19.57 -4.25
N TRP A 170 -11.65 -18.83 -4.14
CA TRP A 170 -11.64 -17.37 -3.88
C TRP A 170 -10.62 -16.64 -4.75
N VAL A 171 -10.94 -15.40 -5.12
CA VAL A 171 -10.08 -14.49 -5.87
C VAL A 171 -9.88 -13.21 -5.06
N LEU A 172 -8.64 -12.94 -4.68
CA LEU A 172 -8.19 -11.69 -4.06
C LEU A 172 -7.47 -10.83 -5.09
N ILE A 173 -7.92 -9.60 -5.25
CA ILE A 173 -7.25 -8.60 -6.07
C ILE A 173 -6.52 -7.61 -5.17
N VAL A 174 -5.21 -7.48 -5.37
CA VAL A 174 -4.37 -6.48 -4.72
C VAL A 174 -4.08 -5.39 -5.73
N VAL A 175 -4.32 -4.14 -5.37
CA VAL A 175 -4.14 -3.00 -6.27
C VAL A 175 -3.25 -1.93 -5.63
N HIS A 176 -2.35 -1.38 -6.43
CA HIS A 176 -1.51 -0.25 -6.07
C HIS A 176 -1.93 0.93 -6.94
N TRP A 177 -2.75 1.84 -6.41
CA TRP A 177 -3.56 2.78 -7.21
C TRP A 177 -3.81 4.13 -6.53
N SER A 178 -4.40 5.06 -7.29
CA SER A 178 -4.97 6.31 -6.78
C SER A 178 -3.93 7.37 -6.39
N ASP A 179 -4.37 8.43 -5.72
CA ASP A 179 -3.53 9.55 -5.31
C ASP A 179 -2.92 9.34 -3.94
N GLU A 180 -1.70 9.82 -3.72
CA GLU A 180 -1.05 9.79 -2.42
C GLU A 180 -1.74 10.74 -1.42
N LEU A 181 -1.70 10.35 -0.14
CA LEU A 181 -2.00 11.17 1.03
C LEU A 181 -3.45 11.68 1.17
N PHE A 182 -4.28 11.53 0.15
CA PHE A 182 -5.69 11.92 0.22
C PHE A 182 -6.56 10.78 0.75
N SER A 183 -7.41 11.06 1.74
CA SER A 183 -8.12 10.02 2.52
C SER A 183 -9.31 9.38 1.81
N TYR A 184 -9.73 9.89 0.67
CA TYR A 184 -10.92 9.39 -0.03
C TYR A 184 -10.55 8.83 -1.40
N PRO A 185 -11.09 7.66 -1.81
CA PRO A 185 -10.83 7.11 -3.14
C PRO A 185 -11.41 8.03 -4.21
N ARG A 186 -10.76 8.10 -5.36
CA ARG A 186 -11.30 8.82 -6.52
C ARG A 186 -12.59 8.16 -7.01
N PRO A 187 -13.48 8.90 -7.69
CA PRO A 187 -14.65 8.32 -8.34
C PRO A 187 -14.29 7.18 -9.29
N GLU A 188 -13.17 7.28 -10.02
CA GLU A 188 -12.64 6.27 -10.92
C GLU A 188 -12.24 4.99 -10.18
N ASP A 189 -11.58 5.12 -9.02
CA ASP A 189 -11.21 3.98 -8.18
C ASP A 189 -12.45 3.21 -7.74
N ARG A 190 -13.52 3.95 -7.37
CA ARG A 190 -14.80 3.35 -7.01
C ARG A 190 -15.49 2.66 -8.19
N ALA A 191 -15.39 3.22 -9.39
CA ALA A 191 -15.93 2.61 -10.60
C ALA A 191 -15.19 1.29 -10.89
N ILE A 192 -13.85 1.31 -10.89
CA ILE A 192 -13.03 0.12 -11.10
C ILE A 192 -13.30 -0.94 -10.03
N ALA A 193 -13.42 -0.55 -8.76
CA ALA A 193 -13.74 -1.50 -7.68
C ALA A 193 -15.08 -2.21 -7.90
N ARG A 194 -16.08 -1.51 -8.45
CA ARG A 194 -17.39 -2.12 -8.81
C ARG A 194 -17.24 -3.12 -9.94
N GLU A 195 -16.50 -2.76 -10.99
CA GLU A 195 -16.23 -3.68 -12.10
C GLU A 195 -15.51 -4.94 -11.59
N LEU A 196 -14.44 -4.79 -10.77
CA LEU A 196 -13.73 -5.94 -10.21
C LEU A 196 -14.64 -6.85 -9.37
N ALA A 197 -15.52 -6.27 -8.56
CA ALA A 197 -16.50 -7.04 -7.78
C ALA A 197 -17.53 -7.76 -8.67
N GLN A 198 -18.00 -7.09 -9.74
CA GLN A 198 -18.95 -7.67 -10.71
C GLN A 198 -18.29 -8.79 -11.54
N MET A 199 -17.01 -8.67 -11.85
CA MET A 199 -16.20 -9.71 -12.50
C MET A 199 -15.99 -10.93 -11.60
N GLY A 200 -16.32 -10.87 -10.31
CA GLY A 200 -16.26 -12.00 -9.39
C GLY A 200 -15.10 -12.00 -8.40
N ALA A 201 -14.42 -10.88 -8.21
CA ALA A 201 -13.48 -10.74 -7.10
C ALA A 201 -14.21 -10.96 -5.76
N ASP A 202 -13.63 -11.76 -4.87
CA ASP A 202 -14.17 -12.01 -3.53
C ASP A 202 -13.66 -10.99 -2.51
N LEU A 203 -12.54 -10.31 -2.82
CA LEU A 203 -11.93 -9.26 -2.00
C LEU A 203 -11.04 -8.37 -2.85
N VAL A 204 -11.05 -7.06 -2.58
CA VAL A 204 -10.11 -6.08 -3.16
C VAL A 204 -9.38 -5.36 -2.03
N VAL A 205 -8.04 -5.31 -2.11
CA VAL A 205 -7.16 -4.64 -1.13
C VAL A 205 -6.27 -3.63 -1.85
N GLY A 206 -6.38 -2.36 -1.45
CA GLY A 206 -5.67 -1.24 -2.05
C GLY A 206 -4.46 -0.78 -1.25
N HIS A 207 -3.45 -0.30 -1.97
CA HIS A 207 -2.16 0.22 -1.52
C HIS A 207 -1.80 1.50 -2.27
N HIS A 208 -0.70 2.17 -1.93
CA HIS A 208 -0.14 3.39 -2.51
C HIS A 208 -0.56 4.71 -1.81
N PRO A 209 -1.82 4.97 -1.41
CA PRO A 209 -2.14 6.27 -0.83
C PRO A 209 -1.38 6.62 0.45
N HIS A 210 -0.69 5.68 1.08
CA HIS A 210 0.08 5.84 2.33
C HIS A 210 -0.74 6.41 3.51
N VAL A 211 -2.05 6.44 3.38
CA VAL A 211 -3.03 6.78 4.42
C VAL A 211 -4.17 5.79 4.40
N VAL A 212 -4.73 5.54 5.56
CA VAL A 212 -5.93 4.71 5.68
C VAL A 212 -7.09 5.36 4.96
N ARG A 213 -7.68 4.64 4.01
CA ARG A 213 -8.92 5.00 3.30
C ARG A 213 -10.12 4.21 3.81
N GLY A 214 -11.29 4.59 3.30
CA GLY A 214 -12.53 3.89 3.60
C GLY A 214 -12.63 2.51 2.96
N MET A 215 -13.72 1.81 3.29
CA MET A 215 -14.10 0.54 2.69
C MET A 215 -15.55 0.56 2.26
N GLU A 216 -15.86 -0.22 1.25
CA GLU A 216 -17.23 -0.52 0.80
C GLU A 216 -17.41 -2.04 0.73
N ILE A 217 -18.68 -2.48 0.80
CA ILE A 217 -19.07 -3.85 0.43
C ILE A 217 -19.88 -3.73 -0.86
N ILE A 218 -19.33 -4.23 -1.96
CA ILE A 218 -19.96 -4.19 -3.28
C ILE A 218 -20.50 -5.58 -3.60
N GLY A 219 -21.82 -5.73 -3.53
CA GLY A 219 -22.44 -7.06 -3.51
C GLY A 219 -21.99 -7.86 -2.30
N CYS A 220 -21.14 -8.86 -2.51
CA CYS A 220 -20.51 -9.64 -1.44
C CYS A 220 -19.00 -9.41 -1.33
N CYS A 221 -18.42 -8.51 -2.12
CA CYS A 221 -17.00 -8.23 -2.19
C CYS A 221 -16.64 -7.05 -1.28
N PRO A 222 -15.92 -7.25 -0.17
CA PRO A 222 -15.32 -6.16 0.57
C PRO A 222 -14.21 -5.51 -0.25
N VAL A 223 -14.20 -4.18 -0.31
CA VAL A 223 -13.18 -3.36 -0.98
C VAL A 223 -12.56 -2.44 0.04
N PHE A 224 -11.28 -2.63 0.31
CA PHE A 224 -10.46 -1.75 1.15
C PHE A 224 -9.65 -0.84 0.23
N TYR A 225 -9.96 0.45 0.15
CA TYR A 225 -9.33 1.36 -0.81
C TYR A 225 -7.88 1.70 -0.52
N SER A 226 -7.44 1.61 0.73
CA SER A 226 -6.04 1.64 1.14
C SER A 226 -5.90 1.19 2.59
N LEU A 227 -4.94 0.33 2.85
CA LEU A 227 -4.60 -0.10 4.21
C LEU A 227 -3.69 0.91 4.93
N GLY A 228 -3.17 1.94 4.24
CA GLY A 228 -2.14 2.83 4.77
C GLY A 228 -0.79 2.15 4.93
N ASN A 229 0.11 2.74 5.71
CA ASN A 229 1.44 2.18 5.95
C ASN A 229 1.43 1.19 7.12
N PHE A 230 1.91 -0.02 6.89
CA PHE A 230 2.29 -0.89 7.99
C PHE A 230 3.60 -0.38 8.60
N TYR A 231 4.60 -0.13 7.76
CA TYR A 231 5.82 0.55 8.12
C TYR A 231 6.45 1.25 6.93
N PHE A 232 6.64 2.55 7.03
CA PHE A 232 7.39 3.34 6.07
C PHE A 232 8.48 4.13 6.80
N SER A 233 9.74 3.99 6.36
CA SER A 233 10.87 4.67 6.99
C SER A 233 10.82 6.18 6.79
N ASP A 234 11.25 6.95 7.79
CA ASP A 234 11.65 8.33 7.55
C ASP A 234 13.00 8.30 6.78
N ILE A 235 13.11 9.00 5.67
CA ILE A 235 14.27 9.00 4.79
C ILE A 235 14.87 10.40 4.74
N ALA A 236 16.09 10.55 5.30
CA ALA A 236 16.80 11.82 5.30
C ALA A 236 17.44 12.12 3.92
N ASP A 237 17.54 13.41 3.56
CA ASP A 237 18.21 13.88 2.33
C ASP A 237 19.73 14.05 2.45
N GLY A 238 20.30 13.72 3.61
CA GLY A 238 21.73 13.89 3.92
C GLY A 238 22.17 15.35 4.08
N ARG A 239 21.27 16.33 3.90
CA ARG A 239 21.55 17.77 4.01
C ARG A 239 20.80 18.45 5.17
N GLY A 240 20.33 17.64 6.12
CA GLY A 240 19.52 18.08 7.27
C GLY A 240 18.02 18.27 7.00
N GLY A 241 17.55 17.82 5.84
CA GLY A 241 16.16 17.69 5.43
C GLY A 241 15.71 16.23 5.30
N TRP A 242 14.58 16.04 4.67
CA TRP A 242 13.94 14.75 4.48
C TRP A 242 13.51 14.57 3.04
N ILE A 243 13.80 13.40 2.46
CA ILE A 243 13.19 12.92 1.23
C ILE A 243 11.76 12.47 1.56
N ASN A 244 11.61 11.67 2.63
CA ASN A 244 10.32 11.29 3.18
C ASN A 244 10.33 11.41 4.71
N ARG A 245 9.26 11.91 5.29
CA ARG A 245 9.03 11.93 6.73
C ARG A 245 7.58 11.68 7.04
N GLU A 246 7.34 10.61 7.77
CA GLU A 246 5.99 10.17 8.10
C GLU A 246 5.26 11.17 9.01
N ALA A 247 4.22 11.79 8.49
CA ALA A 247 3.26 12.55 9.27
C ALA A 247 2.41 11.61 10.16
N PRO A 248 1.73 12.12 11.19
CA PRO A 248 0.91 11.26 12.05
C PRO A 248 -0.11 10.38 11.30
N ARG A 249 -0.68 10.86 10.20
CA ARG A 249 -1.64 10.10 9.39
C ARG A 249 -1.02 8.95 8.61
N ASN A 250 0.24 9.08 8.21
CA ASN A 250 0.99 8.01 7.53
C ASN A 250 1.47 6.92 8.48
N ARG A 251 1.40 7.18 9.81
CA ARG A 251 1.77 6.20 10.83
C ARG A 251 0.64 5.27 11.22
N GLU A 252 -0.54 5.48 10.66
CA GLU A 252 -1.71 4.62 10.83
C GLU A 252 -1.74 3.57 9.73
N GLY A 253 -1.91 2.31 10.10
CA GLY A 253 -2.08 1.20 9.16
C GLY A 253 -3.18 0.26 9.59
N LEU A 254 -3.80 -0.38 8.62
CA LEU A 254 -4.77 -1.46 8.82
C LEU A 254 -4.12 -2.81 8.61
N GLY A 255 -4.57 -3.79 9.38
CA GLY A 255 -4.49 -5.19 9.05
C GLY A 255 -5.89 -5.73 8.80
N VAL A 256 -6.07 -6.44 7.71
CA VAL A 256 -7.32 -7.15 7.40
C VAL A 256 -7.04 -8.64 7.54
N GLN A 257 -7.49 -9.24 8.62
CA GLN A 257 -7.40 -10.68 8.80
C GLN A 257 -8.64 -11.33 8.21
N ILE A 258 -8.43 -12.22 7.24
CA ILE A 258 -9.46 -12.87 6.45
C ILE A 258 -9.45 -14.36 6.79
N SER A 259 -10.63 -14.91 7.04
CA SER A 259 -10.86 -16.34 7.21
C SER A 259 -11.61 -16.87 6.01
N PHE A 260 -11.02 -17.86 5.35
CA PHE A 260 -11.59 -18.57 4.23
C PHE A 260 -12.04 -19.96 4.68
N GLN A 261 -13.25 -20.33 4.34
CA GLN A 261 -13.82 -21.64 4.58
C GLN A 261 -14.60 -22.07 3.35
N ARG A 262 -14.38 -23.29 2.85
CA ARG A 262 -14.98 -23.80 1.62
C ARG A 262 -16.51 -23.65 1.64
N GLY A 263 -17.05 -23.15 0.54
CA GLY A 263 -18.48 -22.90 0.38
C GLY A 263 -19.02 -21.69 1.13
N GLN A 264 -18.17 -20.91 1.80
CA GLN A 264 -18.57 -19.69 2.50
C GLN A 264 -17.92 -18.45 1.88
N LYS A 265 -18.58 -17.29 2.03
CA LYS A 265 -17.97 -16.01 1.74
C LYS A 265 -16.87 -15.72 2.75
N PRO A 266 -15.76 -15.05 2.32
CA PRO A 266 -14.70 -14.68 3.23
C PRO A 266 -15.22 -13.82 4.38
N LYS A 267 -14.81 -14.15 5.61
CA LYS A 267 -15.07 -13.32 6.80
C LYS A 267 -13.81 -12.55 7.13
N TYR A 268 -13.94 -11.32 7.62
CA TYR A 268 -12.78 -10.50 7.96
C TYR A 268 -12.94 -9.81 9.31
N ARG A 269 -11.81 -9.50 9.94
CA ARG A 269 -11.71 -8.59 11.08
C ARG A 269 -10.62 -7.56 10.82
N ILE A 270 -10.81 -6.37 11.38
CA ILE A 270 -9.87 -5.26 11.24
C ILE A 270 -8.95 -5.20 12.45
N LEU A 271 -7.66 -5.08 12.17
CA LEU A 271 -6.63 -4.75 13.14
C LEU A 271 -6.12 -3.34 12.86
N SER A 272 -5.72 -2.62 13.88
CA SER A 272 -5.11 -1.29 13.76
C SER A 272 -3.64 -1.38 14.13
N PHE A 273 -2.80 -0.77 13.31
CA PHE A 273 -1.38 -0.60 13.55
C PHE A 273 -1.04 0.88 13.70
N TRP A 274 -0.02 1.14 14.48
CA TRP A 274 0.53 2.47 14.67
C TRP A 274 2.05 2.41 14.70
N ARG A 275 2.71 3.24 13.89
CA ARG A 275 4.15 3.40 13.95
C ARG A 275 4.53 4.40 15.05
N THR A 276 5.27 3.94 16.07
CA THR A 276 5.85 4.79 17.09
C THR A 276 7.38 4.74 16.99
N GLY A 277 8.00 5.89 16.73
CA GLY A 277 9.46 5.94 16.49
C GLY A 277 9.88 5.00 15.36
N LYS A 278 10.65 3.97 15.70
CA LYS A 278 11.16 2.94 14.77
C LYS A 278 10.40 1.61 14.88
N GLU A 279 9.33 1.55 15.62
CA GLU A 279 8.55 0.33 15.86
C GLU A 279 7.13 0.49 15.31
N GLY A 280 6.64 -0.57 14.65
CA GLY A 280 5.21 -0.75 14.40
C GLY A 280 4.60 -1.55 15.53
N ILE A 281 3.49 -1.10 16.08
CA ILE A 281 2.79 -1.79 17.16
C ILE A 281 1.32 -2.01 16.79
N LEU A 282 0.72 -3.06 17.35
CA LEU A 282 -0.74 -3.16 17.39
C LEU A 282 -1.27 -1.98 18.19
N ASP A 283 -2.17 -1.21 17.59
CA ASP A 283 -2.76 -0.05 18.24
C ASP A 283 -4.01 -0.46 19.03
N PRO A 284 -3.91 -0.58 20.39
CA PRO A 284 -5.05 -0.96 21.20
C PRO A 284 -6.15 0.11 21.21
N LEU A 285 -5.81 1.35 20.81
CA LEU A 285 -6.79 2.41 20.68
C LEU A 285 -7.59 2.33 19.37
N GLY A 286 -7.18 1.49 18.41
CA GLY A 286 -7.90 1.27 17.17
C GLY A 286 -8.01 2.54 16.29
N ARG A 287 -6.99 3.39 16.24
CA ARG A 287 -7.02 4.68 15.49
C ARG A 287 -7.31 4.46 14.01
N ALA A 288 -6.57 3.53 13.39
CA ALA A 288 -6.73 3.24 11.97
C ALA A 288 -8.14 2.70 11.64
N ALA A 289 -8.69 1.81 12.47
CA ALA A 289 -10.05 1.29 12.29
C ALA A 289 -11.11 2.39 12.42
N ARG A 290 -10.99 3.28 13.42
CA ARG A 290 -11.90 4.43 13.55
C ARG A 290 -11.77 5.41 12.39
N ARG A 291 -10.56 5.62 11.86
CA ARG A 291 -10.36 6.43 10.67
C ARG A 291 -11.05 5.81 9.49
N MET A 292 -10.79 4.53 9.20
CA MET A 292 -11.46 3.79 8.13
C MET A 292 -12.98 3.94 8.21
N GLU A 293 -13.55 3.73 9.39
CA GLU A 293 -15.00 3.87 9.59
C GLU A 293 -15.47 5.31 9.29
N SER A 294 -14.75 6.31 9.76
CA SER A 294 -15.09 7.73 9.53
C SER A 294 -15.05 8.09 8.03
N VAL A 295 -13.98 7.69 7.32
CA VAL A 295 -13.81 8.03 5.89
C VAL A 295 -14.63 7.11 4.97
N SER A 296 -15.22 6.04 5.49
CA SER A 296 -16.19 5.20 4.76
C SER A 296 -17.59 5.80 4.70
N ARG A 297 -17.94 6.74 5.57
CA ARG A 297 -19.29 7.33 5.62
C ARG A 297 -19.73 7.97 4.30
N PRO A 298 -18.91 8.79 3.62
CA PRO A 298 -19.29 9.34 2.32
C PRO A 298 -19.48 8.27 1.25
N LEU A 299 -18.74 7.17 1.31
CA LEU A 299 -18.83 6.06 0.35
C LEU A 299 -20.18 5.36 0.44
N ARG A 300 -20.73 5.22 1.66
CA ARG A 300 -22.01 4.59 1.93
C ARG A 300 -23.21 5.55 1.79
N GLY A 301 -22.97 6.83 2.09
CA GLY A 301 -24.03 7.84 2.20
C GLY A 301 -24.36 8.57 0.89
N PHE A 302 -23.47 8.55 -0.11
CA PHE A 302 -23.67 9.31 -1.33
C PHE A 302 -23.91 8.41 -2.54
N GLN A 303 -24.91 8.75 -3.36
CA GLN A 303 -25.02 8.25 -4.72
C GLN A 303 -23.82 8.72 -5.56
N ASN A 304 -23.53 8.06 -6.68
CA ASN A 304 -22.31 8.28 -7.44
C ASN A 304 -22.12 9.74 -7.87
N SER A 305 -23.13 10.40 -8.46
CA SER A 305 -23.03 11.80 -8.89
C SER A 305 -22.73 12.73 -7.72
N ARG A 306 -23.43 12.58 -6.61
CA ARG A 306 -23.19 13.38 -5.40
C ARG A 306 -21.81 13.11 -4.79
N TYR A 307 -21.30 11.88 -4.92
CA TYR A 307 -19.95 11.57 -4.47
C TYR A 307 -18.90 12.29 -5.32
N VAL A 308 -19.05 12.34 -6.64
CA VAL A 308 -18.14 13.05 -7.56
C VAL A 308 -18.05 14.52 -7.18
N GLU A 309 -19.18 15.21 -7.04
CA GLU A 309 -19.22 16.63 -6.66
C GLU A 309 -18.54 16.86 -5.31
N TRP A 310 -18.93 16.06 -4.31
CA TRP A 310 -18.37 16.16 -2.97
C TRP A 310 -16.85 15.90 -2.96
N HIS A 311 -16.40 14.84 -3.65
CA HIS A 311 -14.99 14.47 -3.74
C HIS A 311 -14.17 15.59 -4.38
N THR A 312 -14.64 16.20 -5.47
CA THR A 312 -13.97 17.31 -6.15
C THR A 312 -13.73 18.48 -5.18
N VAL A 313 -14.73 18.84 -4.38
CA VAL A 313 -14.59 19.89 -3.37
C VAL A 313 -13.58 19.52 -2.28
N GLN A 314 -13.64 18.27 -1.78
CA GLN A 314 -12.70 17.80 -0.75
C GLN A 314 -11.25 17.73 -1.27
N HIS A 315 -11.05 17.27 -2.51
CA HIS A 315 -9.74 17.19 -3.12
C HIS A 315 -9.13 18.57 -3.36
N ALA A 316 -9.90 19.51 -3.92
CA ALA A 316 -9.46 20.88 -4.10
C ALA A 316 -9.11 21.58 -2.76
N HIS A 317 -9.86 21.28 -1.70
CA HIS A 317 -9.55 21.77 -0.36
C HIS A 317 -8.26 21.13 0.20
N PHE A 318 -8.07 19.84 -0.04
CA PHE A 318 -6.86 19.13 0.37
C PHE A 318 -5.63 19.69 -0.35
N ASP A 319 -5.66 19.89 -1.66
CA ASP A 319 -4.55 20.46 -2.44
C ASP A 319 -4.19 21.87 -1.96
N ARG A 320 -5.19 22.68 -1.69
CA ARG A 320 -4.97 24.08 -1.27
C ARG A 320 -4.43 24.20 0.16
N TRP A 321 -4.95 23.42 1.09
CA TRP A 321 -4.72 23.58 2.52
C TRP A 321 -4.30 22.30 3.24
N GLY A 322 -4.95 21.18 2.95
CA GLY A 322 -4.81 19.93 3.67
C GLY A 322 -3.43 19.31 3.56
N TYR A 323 -2.84 19.32 2.35
CA TYR A 323 -1.49 18.82 2.12
C TYR A 323 -0.46 19.59 2.96
N ARG A 324 -0.50 20.91 2.94
CA ARG A 324 0.41 21.76 3.74
C ARG A 324 0.29 21.50 5.24
N TRP A 325 -0.93 21.43 5.76
CA TRP A 325 -1.17 21.24 7.19
C TRP A 325 -0.91 19.84 7.69
N HIS A 326 -1.21 18.83 6.89
CA HIS A 326 -1.09 17.45 7.34
C HIS A 326 0.24 16.80 7.01
N PHE A 327 0.90 17.22 5.95
CA PHE A 327 2.12 16.57 5.43
C PHE A 327 3.27 17.54 5.16
N GLY A 328 3.04 18.64 4.47
CA GLY A 328 4.09 19.56 4.04
C GLY A 328 4.94 20.14 5.18
N LEU A 329 4.33 20.47 6.32
CA LEU A 329 5.06 20.98 7.48
C LEU A 329 5.92 19.91 8.16
N TRP A 330 5.51 18.64 8.10
CA TRP A 330 6.27 17.52 8.67
C TRP A 330 7.56 17.21 7.92
N GLN A 331 7.57 17.40 6.59
CA GLN A 331 8.74 17.21 5.75
C GLN A 331 9.83 18.26 5.99
N LEU A 332 9.48 19.45 6.49
CA LEU A 332 10.44 20.53 6.67
C LEU A 332 11.46 20.29 7.80
N GLY A 333 11.18 19.38 8.75
CA GLY A 333 12.01 19.23 9.95
C GLY A 333 11.99 20.46 10.86
N ARG A 334 12.68 20.43 12.02
CA ARG A 334 12.70 21.57 12.96
C ARG A 334 13.29 22.84 12.35
N CYS A 335 14.42 22.73 11.65
CA CYS A 335 15.08 23.89 11.01
C CYS A 335 14.28 24.44 9.84
N GLY A 336 13.57 23.60 9.09
CA GLY A 336 12.70 24.02 8.01
C GLY A 336 11.44 24.72 8.51
N LEU A 337 10.84 24.23 9.60
CA LEU A 337 9.67 24.86 10.23
C LEU A 337 10.01 26.27 10.73
N ILE A 338 11.17 26.46 11.36
CA ILE A 338 11.65 27.78 11.82
C ILE A 338 11.84 28.71 10.62
N ARG A 339 12.51 28.27 9.56
CA ARG A 339 12.69 29.07 8.33
C ARG A 339 11.35 29.41 7.66
N HIS A 340 10.41 28.48 7.62
CA HIS A 340 9.08 28.71 7.07
C HIS A 340 8.29 29.72 7.92
N ALA A 341 8.32 29.59 9.25
CA ALA A 341 7.69 30.54 10.17
C ALA A 341 8.29 31.95 10.03
N LEU A 342 9.63 32.06 9.94
CA LEU A 342 10.30 33.34 9.72
C LEU A 342 9.94 33.98 8.38
N ARG A 343 9.80 33.19 7.29
CA ARG A 343 9.30 33.72 5.99
C ARG A 343 7.87 34.22 6.07
N LEU A 344 6.98 33.52 6.78
CA LEU A 344 5.59 33.95 6.96
C LEU A 344 5.51 35.24 7.81
N LEU A 345 6.35 35.36 8.83
CA LEU A 345 6.44 36.58 9.64
C LEU A 345 6.97 37.76 8.81
N HIS A 346 8.00 37.52 8.00
CA HIS A 346 8.58 38.56 7.12
C HIS A 346 7.58 39.01 6.02
N TYR A 347 6.80 38.06 5.48
CA TYR A 347 5.74 38.39 4.52
C TYR A 347 4.63 39.25 5.15
N ARG A 348 4.21 38.96 6.39
CA ARG A 348 3.23 39.78 7.13
C ARG A 348 3.73 41.19 7.45
N GLN A 349 5.02 41.32 7.77
CA GLN A 349 5.61 42.64 8.03
C GLN A 349 5.70 43.53 6.78
N ASN A 350 5.88 42.89 5.59
CA ASN A 350 5.99 43.62 4.32
C ASN A 350 4.64 43.82 3.59
N SER A 351 3.58 43.12 3.98
CA SER A 351 2.26 43.20 3.33
C SER A 351 1.26 44.14 4.05
N GLY A 352 1.65 44.73 5.16
CA GLY A 352 0.82 45.78 5.82
C GLY A 352 -0.55 45.31 6.29
N LEU A 353 -0.72 43.99 6.57
CA LEU A 353 -1.93 43.36 7.10
C LEU A 353 -1.74 42.98 8.57
#